data_ef00ab76b2e78590e4570a641a110d30
#
_entry.id   ef00ab76b2e78590e4570a641a110d30
#
_cell.length_a   1.000
_cell.length_b   1.000
_cell.length_c   1.000
_cell.angle_alpha   90.00
_cell.angle_beta   90.00
_cell.angle_gamma   90.00
#
_symmetry.space_group_name_H-M   'P 1'
#
loop_
_entity.id
_entity.type
_entity.pdbx_description
1 polymer ?
#
loop_
_entity_poly.entity_id
_entity_poly.type
_entity_poly.pdbx_seq_one_letter_code
_entity_poly.pdbx_strand_id
1 'polypeptide(L)'
;MTAETHDAPDDVAIRPVTAFDLALLAALHAEIFKAPWDQPWSAQSFAEILAMPGAHGWLMTSGGAPVGFLLARFILDEGEILLTGIVPAAQRRGHAGRLMRILIESAGAAGIGTLFLEHAAGNAAAAALYGQFGFSRIGRRRAYYERRGGGREDAVTLRCSLAGTDISRDAGPLE
;
A
#
# COMPACT_ATOMS: atom_id res chain seq x y z
N MET A 1 3.67 12.34 -41.17
CA MET A 1 4.11 13.17 -40.05
C MET A 1 3.49 12.55 -38.79
N THR A 2 4.16 11.50 -38.29
CA THR A 2 3.74 10.73 -37.13
C THR A 2 4.24 11.48 -35.89
N ALA A 3 3.31 11.93 -35.06
CA ALA A 3 3.63 12.54 -33.78
C ALA A 3 4.18 11.44 -32.87
N GLU A 4 5.48 11.44 -32.63
CA GLU A 4 6.08 10.75 -31.49
C GLU A 4 5.56 11.36 -30.23
N THR A 5 4.66 10.65 -29.52
CA THR A 5 4.34 10.93 -28.13
C THR A 5 5.58 10.61 -27.33
N HIS A 6 6.36 11.64 -27.06
CA HIS A 6 7.44 11.60 -26.09
C HIS A 6 6.81 11.34 -24.73
N ASP A 7 6.91 10.10 -24.28
CA ASP A 7 6.51 9.68 -22.94
C ASP A 7 7.50 10.38 -21.97
N ALA A 8 7.06 11.51 -21.43
CA ALA A 8 7.83 12.22 -20.40
C ALA A 8 8.01 11.26 -19.22
N PRO A 9 9.21 11.20 -18.60
CA PRO A 9 9.42 10.33 -17.46
C PRO A 9 8.30 10.60 -16.43
N ASP A 10 7.63 9.53 -16.01
CA ASP A 10 6.55 9.59 -14.99
C ASP A 10 7.05 10.41 -13.81
N ASP A 11 6.58 11.66 -13.72
CA ASP A 11 6.88 12.55 -12.60
C ASP A 11 6.12 12.00 -11.36
N VAL A 12 6.70 10.97 -10.77
CA VAL A 12 6.15 10.30 -9.58
C VAL A 12 6.84 10.83 -8.35
N ALA A 13 6.06 11.47 -7.49
CA ALA A 13 6.51 11.90 -6.17
C ALA A 13 5.79 11.10 -5.07
N ILE A 14 6.53 10.78 -4.01
CA ILE A 14 5.99 10.16 -2.79
C ILE A 14 6.42 11.04 -1.62
N ARG A 15 5.47 11.41 -0.79
CA ARG A 15 5.70 12.23 0.40
C ARG A 15 4.92 11.72 1.61
N PRO A 16 5.36 12.04 2.83
CA PRO A 16 4.55 11.78 4.01
C PRO A 16 3.17 12.44 3.92
N VAL A 17 2.18 11.75 4.47
CA VAL A 17 0.82 12.29 4.67
C VAL A 17 0.83 13.31 5.79
N THR A 18 0.05 14.38 5.62
CA THR A 18 -0.17 15.44 6.61
C THR A 18 -1.66 15.50 7.00
N ALA A 19 -1.98 16.29 8.04
CA ALA A 19 -3.37 16.53 8.44
C ALA A 19 -4.21 17.20 7.35
N PHE A 20 -3.60 17.87 6.38
CA PHE A 20 -4.29 18.50 5.25
C PHE A 20 -4.72 17.50 4.17
N ASP A 21 -4.21 16.27 4.20
CA ASP A 21 -4.47 15.25 3.18
C ASP A 21 -5.67 14.35 3.51
N LEU A 22 -6.27 14.47 4.69
CA LEU A 22 -7.32 13.55 5.17
C LEU A 22 -8.51 13.43 4.23
N ALA A 23 -9.01 14.55 3.71
CA ALA A 23 -10.10 14.55 2.75
C ALA A 23 -9.70 13.93 1.40
N LEU A 24 -8.46 14.15 0.97
CA LEU A 24 -7.89 13.55 -0.23
C LEU A 24 -7.74 12.04 -0.08
N LEU A 25 -7.25 11.56 1.07
CA LEU A 25 -7.17 10.12 1.35
C LEU A 25 -8.55 9.45 1.32
N ALA A 26 -9.57 10.10 1.89
CA ALA A 26 -10.94 9.59 1.84
C ALA A 26 -11.46 9.50 0.39
N ALA A 27 -11.18 10.50 -0.46
CA ALA A 27 -11.54 10.49 -1.87
C ALA A 27 -10.82 9.39 -2.65
N LEU A 28 -9.50 9.23 -2.45
CA LEU A 28 -8.72 8.14 -3.04
C LEU A 28 -9.21 6.78 -2.59
N HIS A 29 -9.51 6.61 -1.29
CA HIS A 29 -10.06 5.36 -0.77
C HIS A 29 -11.37 4.99 -1.47
N ALA A 30 -12.30 5.94 -1.58
CA ALA A 30 -13.59 5.73 -2.24
C ALA A 30 -13.43 5.40 -3.73
N GLU A 31 -12.37 5.90 -4.38
CA GLU A 31 -12.06 5.57 -5.77
C GLU A 31 -11.41 4.19 -5.93
N ILE A 32 -10.55 3.79 -5.03
CA ILE A 32 -9.79 2.54 -5.06
C ILE A 32 -10.63 1.35 -4.63
N PHE A 33 -11.37 1.50 -3.52
CA PHE A 33 -12.13 0.44 -2.87
C PHE A 33 -13.62 0.57 -3.21
N LYS A 34 -13.96 0.26 -4.47
CA LYS A 34 -15.34 0.35 -5.01
C LYS A 34 -16.14 -0.94 -4.92
N ALA A 35 -15.58 -2.01 -4.38
CA ALA A 35 -16.30 -3.26 -4.29
C ALA A 35 -17.54 -3.09 -3.38
N PRO A 36 -18.66 -3.81 -3.67
CA PRO A 36 -19.93 -3.62 -2.93
C PRO A 36 -19.82 -3.87 -1.42
N TRP A 37 -18.76 -4.55 -0.98
CA TRP A 37 -18.47 -4.86 0.43
C TRP A 37 -17.50 -3.88 1.08
N ASP A 38 -16.85 -2.99 0.31
CA ASP A 38 -15.94 -2.01 0.89
C ASP A 38 -16.75 -0.94 1.61
N GLN A 39 -16.38 -0.69 2.87
CA GLN A 39 -16.90 0.45 3.63
C GLN A 39 -16.00 1.65 3.30
N PRO A 40 -16.54 2.75 2.76
CA PRO A 40 -15.75 3.93 2.49
C PRO A 40 -15.23 4.53 3.81
N TRP A 41 -13.94 4.74 3.89
CA TRP A 41 -13.34 5.42 5.03
C TRP A 41 -13.50 6.93 4.89
N SER A 42 -13.95 7.55 5.95
CA SER A 42 -14.09 9.01 6.03
C SER A 42 -12.75 9.68 6.35
N ALA A 43 -12.66 11.01 6.17
CA ALA A 43 -11.52 11.79 6.65
C ALA A 43 -11.28 11.59 8.15
N GLN A 44 -12.35 11.43 8.94
CA GLN A 44 -12.26 11.13 10.38
C GLN A 44 -11.62 9.77 10.64
N SER A 45 -11.96 8.73 9.88
CA SER A 45 -11.34 7.40 9.99
C SER A 45 -9.83 7.46 9.73
N PHE A 46 -9.40 8.23 8.73
CA PHE A 46 -7.98 8.45 8.45
C PHE A 46 -7.29 9.24 9.57
N ALA A 47 -7.95 10.27 10.13
CA ALA A 47 -7.43 11.02 11.25
C ALA A 47 -7.20 10.13 12.48
N GLU A 48 -8.14 9.25 12.81
CA GLU A 48 -8.03 8.31 13.93
C GLU A 48 -6.87 7.33 13.76
N ILE A 49 -6.70 6.79 12.56
CA ILE A 49 -5.58 5.88 12.27
C ILE A 49 -4.23 6.61 12.35
N LEU A 50 -4.13 7.79 11.74
CA LEU A 50 -2.88 8.55 11.73
C LEU A 50 -2.53 9.15 13.10
N ALA A 51 -3.50 9.25 14.01
CA ALA A 51 -3.26 9.61 15.40
C ALA A 51 -2.76 8.45 16.28
N MET A 52 -2.79 7.21 15.80
CA MET A 52 -2.27 6.08 16.56
C MET A 52 -0.76 6.18 16.75
N PRO A 53 -0.21 5.81 17.92
CA PRO A 53 1.23 5.75 18.12
C PRO A 53 1.91 4.87 17.04
N GLY A 54 2.96 5.39 16.43
CA GLY A 54 3.71 4.69 15.39
C GLY A 54 3.04 4.64 14.02
N ALA A 55 1.94 5.37 13.80
CA ALA A 55 1.30 5.44 12.48
C ALA A 55 2.13 6.30 11.50
N HIS A 56 2.24 5.81 10.28
CA HIS A 56 2.89 6.45 9.15
C HIS A 56 1.99 6.40 7.94
N GLY A 57 2.05 7.43 7.09
CA GLY A 57 1.32 7.47 5.83
C GLY A 57 2.15 8.10 4.72
N TRP A 58 2.03 7.58 3.51
CA TRP A 58 2.65 8.12 2.30
C TRP A 58 1.59 8.34 1.24
N LEU A 59 1.63 9.50 0.62
CA LEU A 59 0.81 9.89 -0.52
C LEU A 59 1.68 9.88 -1.77
N MET A 60 1.18 9.28 -2.84
CA MET A 60 1.83 9.24 -4.15
C MET A 60 1.09 10.10 -5.15
N THR A 61 1.84 10.89 -5.91
CA THR A 61 1.35 11.62 -7.09
C THR A 61 2.09 11.13 -8.34
N SER A 62 1.44 11.23 -9.49
CA SER A 62 2.02 10.97 -10.81
C SER A 62 1.50 12.03 -11.77
N GLY A 63 2.42 12.75 -12.46
CA GLY A 63 2.05 13.90 -13.28
C GLY A 63 1.32 15.00 -12.49
N GLY A 64 1.66 15.18 -11.21
CA GLY A 64 1.01 16.13 -10.30
C GLY A 64 -0.35 15.68 -9.73
N ALA A 65 -0.96 14.61 -10.25
CA ALA A 65 -2.23 14.09 -9.75
C ALA A 65 -2.01 13.04 -8.64
N PRO A 66 -2.81 13.03 -7.56
CA PRO A 66 -2.74 12.00 -6.54
C PRO A 66 -3.25 10.67 -7.11
N VAL A 67 -2.43 9.61 -6.99
CA VAL A 67 -2.72 8.30 -7.61
C VAL A 67 -2.76 7.14 -6.63
N GLY A 68 -2.31 7.33 -5.39
CA GLY A 68 -2.31 6.24 -4.42
C GLY A 68 -1.75 6.64 -3.07
N PHE A 69 -1.84 5.72 -2.13
CA PHE A 69 -1.35 5.91 -0.78
C PHE A 69 -1.00 4.58 -0.11
N LEU A 70 -0.21 4.66 0.98
CA LEU A 70 0.09 3.56 1.87
C LEU A 70 0.04 4.06 3.31
N LEU A 71 -0.60 3.29 4.19
CA LEU A 71 -0.60 3.49 5.64
C LEU A 71 0.06 2.29 6.30
N ALA A 72 0.93 2.54 7.27
CA ALA A 72 1.58 1.53 8.08
C ALA A 72 1.66 1.97 9.54
N ARG A 73 1.92 1.05 10.43
CA ARG A 73 2.15 1.30 11.84
C ARG A 73 3.40 0.56 12.30
N PHE A 74 4.30 1.26 13.00
CA PHE A 74 5.55 0.72 13.53
C PHE A 74 5.48 0.71 15.06
N ILE A 75 5.65 -0.46 15.66
CA ILE A 75 5.64 -0.65 17.12
C ILE A 75 6.82 -1.53 17.48
N LEU A 76 7.71 -1.02 18.32
CA LEU A 76 8.97 -1.71 18.68
C LEU A 76 9.77 -2.07 17.42
N ASP A 77 10.00 -3.34 17.17
CA ASP A 77 10.70 -3.91 16.02
C ASP A 77 9.79 -4.53 14.95
N GLU A 78 8.46 -4.33 15.09
CA GLU A 78 7.45 -4.84 14.16
C GLU A 78 6.70 -3.71 13.45
N GLY A 79 6.38 -3.93 12.17
CA GLY A 79 5.56 -3.03 11.38
C GLY A 79 4.37 -3.76 10.77
N GLU A 80 3.26 -3.06 10.64
CA GLU A 80 2.04 -3.56 9.99
C GLU A 80 1.63 -2.64 8.85
N ILE A 81 1.38 -3.20 7.66
CA ILE A 81 0.75 -2.46 6.57
C ILE A 81 -0.75 -2.48 6.83
N LEU A 82 -1.32 -1.31 7.13
CA LEU A 82 -2.73 -1.17 7.46
C LEU A 82 -3.59 -1.06 6.21
N LEU A 83 -3.12 -0.31 5.21
CA LEU A 83 -3.85 -0.07 3.97
C LEU A 83 -2.91 0.43 2.88
N THR A 84 -3.08 -0.07 1.66
CA THR A 84 -2.42 0.48 0.47
C THR A 84 -3.32 0.36 -0.74
N GLY A 85 -3.23 1.33 -1.63
CA GLY A 85 -3.99 1.30 -2.86
C GLY A 85 -3.52 2.30 -3.90
N ILE A 86 -3.79 1.96 -5.16
CA ILE A 86 -3.54 2.78 -6.35
C ILE A 86 -4.86 2.91 -7.10
N VAL A 87 -5.22 4.13 -7.52
CA VAL A 87 -6.43 4.37 -8.32
C VAL A 87 -6.42 3.52 -9.60
N PRO A 88 -7.56 2.99 -10.05
CA PRO A 88 -7.62 2.06 -11.18
C PRO A 88 -6.90 2.56 -12.43
N ALA A 89 -7.02 3.84 -12.75
CA ALA A 89 -6.40 4.47 -13.93
C ALA A 89 -4.86 4.49 -13.87
N ALA A 90 -4.26 4.38 -12.68
CA ALA A 90 -2.80 4.40 -12.47
C ALA A 90 -2.22 3.02 -12.11
N GLN A 91 -3.03 1.96 -12.08
CA GLN A 91 -2.56 0.61 -11.81
C GLN A 91 -1.70 0.05 -12.95
N ARG A 92 -0.93 -0.99 -12.65
CA ARG A 92 -0.06 -1.70 -13.62
C ARG A 92 1.10 -0.86 -14.19
N ARG A 93 1.48 0.23 -13.50
CA ARG A 93 2.61 1.09 -13.84
C ARG A 93 3.73 1.04 -12.79
N GLY A 94 3.76 0.02 -11.94
CA GLY A 94 4.79 -0.14 -10.89
C GLY A 94 4.60 0.75 -9.65
N HIS A 95 3.55 1.56 -9.57
CA HIS A 95 3.33 2.52 -8.46
C HIS A 95 3.22 1.85 -7.09
N ALA A 96 2.49 0.73 -6.97
CA ALA A 96 2.40 -0.01 -5.72
C ALA A 96 3.78 -0.52 -5.26
N GLY A 97 4.63 -0.97 -6.19
CA GLY A 97 6.00 -1.37 -5.89
C GLY A 97 6.86 -0.21 -5.38
N ARG A 98 6.67 1.02 -5.91
CA ARG A 98 7.37 2.21 -5.41
C ARG A 98 6.94 2.56 -3.98
N LEU A 99 5.65 2.47 -3.64
CA LEU A 99 5.15 2.64 -2.27
C LEU A 99 5.74 1.59 -1.32
N MET A 100 5.83 0.33 -1.76
CA MET A 100 6.43 -0.73 -0.96
C MET A 100 7.92 -0.48 -0.69
N ARG A 101 8.70 0.03 -1.66
CA ARG A 101 10.12 0.37 -1.42
C ARG A 101 10.27 1.46 -0.37
N ILE A 102 9.52 2.56 -0.47
CA ILE A 102 9.54 3.64 0.54
C ILE A 102 9.15 3.12 1.93
N LEU A 103 8.14 2.25 2.02
CA LEU A 103 7.78 1.61 3.30
C LEU A 103 8.96 0.81 3.88
N ILE A 104 9.59 -0.06 3.07
CA ILE A 104 10.67 -0.93 3.51
C ILE A 104 11.91 -0.11 3.92
N GLU A 105 12.26 0.92 3.16
CA GLU A 105 13.34 1.86 3.51
C GLU A 105 13.04 2.58 4.83
N SER A 106 11.81 3.09 4.99
CA SER A 106 11.38 3.78 6.22
C SER A 106 11.36 2.84 7.42
N ALA A 107 10.90 1.60 7.23
CA ALA A 107 10.89 0.56 8.26
C ALA A 107 12.32 0.20 8.68
N GLY A 108 13.24 0.01 7.73
CA GLY A 108 14.65 -0.25 8.01
C GLY A 108 15.32 0.88 8.78
N ALA A 109 15.07 2.13 8.39
CA ALA A 109 15.58 3.32 9.09
C ALA A 109 15.03 3.45 10.52
N ALA A 110 13.81 2.96 10.76
CA ALA A 110 13.17 2.92 12.08
C ALA A 110 13.56 1.70 12.93
N GLY A 111 14.40 0.80 12.42
CA GLY A 111 14.83 -0.42 13.15
C GLY A 111 13.79 -1.53 13.16
N ILE A 112 12.81 -1.49 12.26
CA ILE A 112 11.80 -2.54 12.11
C ILE A 112 12.44 -3.80 11.53
N GLY A 113 12.36 -4.91 12.24
CA GLY A 113 12.90 -6.20 11.80
C GLY A 113 11.90 -7.07 11.03
N THR A 114 10.60 -6.82 11.22
CA THR A 114 9.54 -7.66 10.62
C THR A 114 8.35 -6.81 10.20
N LEU A 115 7.83 -7.06 9.00
CA LEU A 115 6.59 -6.47 8.49
C LEU A 115 5.48 -7.52 8.39
N PHE A 116 4.28 -7.13 8.76
CA PHE A 116 3.05 -7.92 8.67
C PHE A 116 2.00 -7.22 7.83
N LEU A 117 1.10 -7.98 7.26
CA LEU A 117 -0.14 -7.49 6.63
C LEU A 117 -1.20 -8.58 6.56
N GLU A 118 -2.44 -8.15 6.33
CA GLU A 118 -3.53 -9.04 5.97
C GLU A 118 -4.18 -8.56 4.65
N HIS A 119 -4.57 -9.51 3.80
CA HIS A 119 -5.36 -9.22 2.60
C HIS A 119 -6.44 -10.28 2.37
N ALA A 120 -7.48 -9.93 1.63
CA ALA A 120 -8.53 -10.88 1.25
C ALA A 120 -7.96 -12.02 0.40
N ALA A 121 -8.34 -13.26 0.69
CA ALA A 121 -7.78 -14.45 0.05
C ALA A 121 -7.94 -14.47 -1.48
N GLY A 122 -8.99 -13.83 -2.02
CA GLY A 122 -9.22 -13.68 -3.44
C GLY A 122 -8.46 -12.53 -4.11
N ASN A 123 -7.70 -11.72 -3.36
CA ASN A 123 -6.94 -10.61 -3.92
C ASN A 123 -5.59 -11.09 -4.49
N ALA A 124 -5.65 -11.68 -5.69
CA ALA A 124 -4.47 -12.19 -6.38
C ALA A 124 -3.43 -11.09 -6.71
N ALA A 125 -3.89 -9.86 -6.97
CA ALA A 125 -3.00 -8.73 -7.26
C ALA A 125 -2.17 -8.34 -6.02
N ALA A 126 -2.78 -8.31 -4.84
CA ALA A 126 -2.09 -8.09 -3.58
C ALA A 126 -1.10 -9.23 -3.28
N ALA A 127 -1.52 -10.49 -3.44
CA ALA A 127 -0.65 -11.65 -3.25
C ALA A 127 0.59 -11.59 -4.15
N ALA A 128 0.42 -11.24 -5.43
CA ALA A 128 1.52 -11.10 -6.38
C ALA A 128 2.46 -9.94 -6.00
N LEU A 129 1.91 -8.77 -5.62
CA LEU A 129 2.69 -7.62 -5.17
C LEU A 129 3.56 -7.99 -3.96
N TYR A 130 2.94 -8.46 -2.89
CA TYR A 130 3.66 -8.74 -1.64
C TYR A 130 4.66 -9.89 -1.78
N GLY A 131 4.35 -10.89 -2.62
CA GLY A 131 5.30 -11.96 -2.95
C GLY A 131 6.62 -11.46 -3.56
N GLN A 132 6.58 -10.41 -4.41
CA GLN A 132 7.77 -9.77 -4.98
C GLN A 132 8.67 -9.11 -3.93
N PHE A 133 8.11 -8.74 -2.78
CA PHE A 133 8.84 -8.12 -1.66
C PHE A 133 9.19 -9.12 -0.54
N GLY A 134 9.14 -10.41 -0.82
CA GLY A 134 9.56 -11.44 0.12
C GLY A 134 8.54 -11.75 1.24
N PHE A 135 7.30 -11.26 1.11
CA PHE A 135 6.26 -11.63 2.04
C PHE A 135 5.84 -13.09 1.84
N SER A 136 5.78 -13.85 2.92
CA SER A 136 5.34 -15.23 2.96
C SER A 136 4.11 -15.40 3.85
N ARG A 137 3.25 -16.37 3.49
CA ARG A 137 2.03 -16.64 4.24
C ARG A 137 2.37 -17.32 5.56
N ILE A 138 1.82 -16.78 6.65
CA ILE A 138 1.94 -17.33 8.00
C ILE A 138 0.61 -17.75 8.62
N GLY A 139 -0.52 -17.27 8.06
CA GLY A 139 -1.83 -17.55 8.62
C GLY A 139 -2.98 -17.37 7.63
N ARG A 140 -4.16 -17.80 8.09
CA ARG A 140 -5.44 -17.58 7.42
C ARG A 140 -6.52 -17.46 8.48
N ARG A 141 -7.32 -16.40 8.41
CA ARG A 141 -8.52 -16.22 9.22
C ARG A 141 -9.74 -16.55 8.37
N ARG A 142 -10.47 -17.59 8.75
CA ARG A 142 -11.67 -17.99 8.01
C ARG A 142 -12.80 -16.99 8.20
N ALA A 143 -13.52 -16.70 7.12
CA ALA A 143 -14.72 -15.87 7.12
C ALA A 143 -14.53 -14.50 7.81
N TYR A 144 -13.40 -13.84 7.56
CA TYR A 144 -12.99 -12.61 8.25
C TYR A 144 -13.68 -11.38 7.66
N TYR A 145 -13.64 -11.22 6.34
CA TYR A 145 -14.27 -10.08 5.65
C TYR A 145 -15.74 -10.37 5.36
N GLU A 146 -16.62 -9.49 5.83
CA GLU A 146 -18.04 -9.53 5.47
C GLU A 146 -18.24 -8.91 4.09
N ARG A 147 -19.00 -9.61 3.22
CA ARG A 147 -19.37 -9.11 1.90
C ARG A 147 -20.78 -8.53 1.94
N ARG A 148 -20.97 -7.32 1.39
CA ARG A 148 -22.33 -6.80 1.14
C ARG A 148 -23.08 -7.75 0.19
N GLY A 149 -24.26 -8.24 0.61
CA GLY A 149 -25.03 -9.23 -0.14
C GLY A 149 -24.92 -10.65 0.39
N GLY A 150 -24.23 -10.83 1.52
CA GLY A 150 -24.08 -12.12 2.19
C GLY A 150 -22.83 -12.88 1.75
N GLY A 151 -22.30 -13.65 2.68
CA GLY A 151 -21.03 -14.39 2.52
C GLY A 151 -19.87 -13.69 3.20
N ARG A 152 -18.85 -14.50 3.47
CA ARG A 152 -17.61 -14.06 4.12
C ARG A 152 -16.42 -14.55 3.34
N GLU A 153 -15.38 -13.73 3.31
CA GLU A 153 -14.11 -14.07 2.69
C GLU A 153 -13.03 -14.24 3.74
N ASP A 154 -12.12 -15.16 3.50
CA ASP A 154 -10.99 -15.38 4.39
C ASP A 154 -9.95 -14.27 4.23
N ALA A 155 -9.27 -13.93 5.31
CA ALA A 155 -8.05 -13.15 5.27
C ALA A 155 -6.82 -14.06 5.26
N VAL A 156 -5.80 -13.64 4.53
CA VAL A 156 -4.47 -14.26 4.52
C VAL A 156 -3.53 -13.31 5.22
N THR A 157 -2.85 -13.81 6.26
CA THR A 157 -1.83 -13.07 6.99
C THR A 157 -0.46 -13.38 6.40
N LEU A 158 0.28 -12.33 6.03
CA LEU A 158 1.62 -12.42 5.48
C LEU A 158 2.64 -11.78 6.43
N ARG A 159 3.89 -12.27 6.33
CA ARG A 159 5.05 -11.74 7.05
C ARG A 159 6.24 -11.61 6.11
N CYS A 160 7.02 -10.54 6.29
CA CYS A 160 8.33 -10.34 5.67
C CYS A 160 9.35 -10.00 6.75
N SER A 161 10.49 -10.70 6.80
CA SER A 161 11.64 -10.34 7.65
C SER A 161 12.52 -9.36 6.89
N LEU A 162 12.81 -8.21 7.49
CA LEU A 162 13.75 -7.21 6.95
C LEU A 162 15.19 -7.46 7.41
N ALA A 163 15.39 -8.32 8.39
CA ALA A 163 16.73 -8.70 8.87
C ALA A 163 17.46 -9.48 7.77
N GLY A 164 18.50 -8.89 7.18
CA GLY A 164 19.32 -9.50 6.13
C GLY A 164 18.89 -9.24 4.69
N THR A 165 17.87 -8.42 4.46
CA THR A 165 17.48 -8.01 3.12
C THR A 165 18.35 -6.82 2.68
N ASP A 166 19.48 -7.09 2.05
CA ASP A 166 20.28 -6.08 1.34
C ASP A 166 19.52 -5.71 0.06
N ILE A 167 18.62 -4.71 0.17
CA ILE A 167 17.74 -4.26 -0.92
C ILE A 167 18.50 -3.49 -2.00
N SER A 168 19.84 -3.31 -1.82
CA SER A 168 20.68 -2.60 -2.78
C SER A 168 21.00 -3.38 -4.05
N ARG A 169 20.56 -4.65 -4.21
CA ARG A 169 21.03 -5.53 -5.29
C ARG A 169 20.10 -5.76 -6.45
N ASP A 170 18.89 -5.20 -6.48
CA ASP A 170 17.98 -5.44 -7.62
C ASP A 170 17.38 -4.16 -8.23
N ALA A 171 18.21 -3.11 -8.30
CA ALA A 171 18.00 -2.04 -9.26
C ALA A 171 18.60 -2.50 -10.61
N GLY A 172 17.96 -3.46 -11.23
CA GLY A 172 18.22 -3.74 -12.63
C GLY A 172 17.95 -2.48 -13.45
N PRO A 173 18.73 -2.20 -14.51
CA PRO A 173 18.54 -1.02 -15.34
C PRO A 173 17.13 -1.05 -15.94
N LEU A 174 16.46 0.08 -15.85
CA LEU A 174 15.22 0.34 -16.58
C LEU A 174 15.62 0.49 -18.07
N GLU A 175 15.48 -0.59 -18.85
CA GLU A 175 15.33 -0.50 -20.29
C GLU A 175 13.86 -0.41 -20.68
#